data_bf14c8e7aa71179a32cb6e552da6226e
#
_entry.id   bf14c8e7aa71179a32cb6e552da6226e
#
_cell.length_a   1.000
_cell.length_b   1.000
_cell.length_c   1.000
_cell.angle_alpha   90.00
_cell.angle_beta   90.00
_cell.angle_gamma   90.00
#
_symmetry.space_group_name_H-M   'P 1'
#
loop_
_entity.id
_entity.type
_entity.pdbx_description
1 polymer ?
#
loop_
_entity_poly.entity_id
_entity_poly.type
_entity_poly.pdbx_seq_one_letter_code
_entity_poly.pdbx_strand_id
1 'polypeptide(L)'
;MVHPRQSLCSIALLLLVAEALVAPRITRRHHCYRHAAATTDAPTQWQRATPNALTALRLGCVPIVFGALRCDAPRIACGCFAGASITDAFDGYLARRWRVESRLGAFLDPVADKLLVVTTLVALTASTPGVALPAALIVAREVAVSALREYCADRGQRDAVAVGGAGKLKTATQMAALLVLTGRLAPRAGLGLLRVSAALALYSGALLFAQARPVFAASDAAPG
;
A
#
# COMPACT_ATOMS: atom_id res chain seq x y z
N MET A 1 -33.75 -1.38 5.74
CA MET A 1 -33.32 -2.15 6.94
C MET A 1 -32.07 -2.94 6.59
N VAL A 2 -30.91 -2.57 7.11
CA VAL A 2 -29.63 -3.26 6.86
C VAL A 2 -29.54 -4.42 7.86
N HIS A 3 -29.39 -5.64 7.37
CA HIS A 3 -29.30 -6.85 8.19
C HIS A 3 -28.08 -6.79 9.12
N PRO A 4 -28.21 -6.92 10.46
CA PRO A 4 -27.10 -6.77 11.41
C PRO A 4 -25.97 -7.82 11.26
N ARG A 5 -26.24 -8.95 10.61
CA ARG A 5 -25.23 -9.99 10.33
C ARG A 5 -24.20 -9.60 9.26
N GLN A 6 -24.53 -8.66 8.36
CA GLN A 6 -23.57 -8.17 7.34
C GLN A 6 -22.56 -7.20 7.95
N SER A 7 -22.92 -6.48 9.00
CA SER A 7 -22.04 -5.54 9.68
C SER A 7 -20.90 -6.24 10.45
N LEU A 8 -21.19 -7.37 11.11
CA LEU A 8 -20.20 -8.12 11.90
C LEU A 8 -19.13 -8.79 11.03
N CYS A 9 -19.51 -9.36 9.89
CA CYS A 9 -18.56 -9.96 8.95
C CYS A 9 -17.65 -8.90 8.30
N SER A 10 -18.19 -7.71 8.02
CA SER A 10 -17.43 -6.58 7.48
C SER A 10 -16.47 -6.00 8.51
N ILE A 11 -16.86 -5.92 9.78
CA ILE A 11 -15.99 -5.45 10.87
C ILE A 11 -14.88 -6.46 11.16
N ALA A 12 -15.18 -7.75 11.16
CA ALA A 12 -14.17 -8.81 11.33
C ALA A 12 -13.16 -8.82 10.19
N LEU A 13 -13.61 -8.62 8.93
CA LEU A 13 -12.73 -8.50 7.78
C LEU A 13 -11.87 -7.23 7.85
N LEU A 14 -12.43 -6.11 8.31
CA LEU A 14 -11.70 -4.85 8.55
C LEU A 14 -10.62 -5.00 9.61
N LEU A 15 -10.91 -5.71 10.71
CA LEU A 15 -9.95 -5.98 11.77
C LEU A 15 -8.84 -6.93 11.30
N LEU A 16 -9.17 -7.96 10.53
CA LEU A 16 -8.20 -8.90 9.94
C LEU A 16 -7.28 -8.21 8.94
N VAL A 17 -7.81 -7.34 8.10
CA VAL A 17 -7.02 -6.54 7.15
C VAL A 17 -6.16 -5.51 7.90
N ALA A 18 -6.68 -4.89 8.96
CA ALA A 18 -5.94 -3.96 9.80
C ALA A 18 -4.78 -4.67 10.54
N GLU A 19 -5.00 -5.86 11.09
CA GLU A 19 -3.95 -6.66 11.73
C GLU A 19 -2.88 -7.13 10.73
N ALA A 20 -3.27 -7.58 9.54
CA ALA A 20 -2.35 -7.98 8.49
C ALA A 20 -1.49 -6.80 7.97
N LEU A 21 -2.06 -5.59 7.92
CA LEU A 21 -1.37 -4.36 7.49
C LEU A 21 -0.51 -3.73 8.58
N VAL A 22 -0.88 -3.93 9.86
CA VAL A 22 -0.11 -3.44 11.03
C VAL A 22 1.02 -4.38 11.40
N ALA A 23 0.99 -5.65 10.94
CA ALA A 23 2.09 -6.58 11.13
C ALA A 23 3.42 -5.90 10.73
N PRO A 24 4.47 -5.97 11.56
CA PRO A 24 5.69 -5.22 11.32
C PRO A 24 6.29 -5.65 9.98
N ARG A 25 6.17 -4.80 8.96
CA ARG A 25 7.06 -4.85 7.80
C ARG A 25 8.43 -4.51 8.38
N ILE A 26 9.15 -5.53 8.80
CA ILE A 26 10.51 -5.40 9.32
C ILE A 26 11.30 -4.67 8.25
N THR A 27 11.72 -3.45 8.56
CA THR A 27 12.64 -2.68 7.74
C THR A 27 13.82 -3.58 7.41
N ARG A 28 13.97 -3.95 6.15
CA ARG A 28 15.13 -4.70 5.70
C ARG A 28 16.37 -3.89 6.02
N ARG A 29 17.13 -4.32 7.01
CA ARG A 29 18.56 -4.08 7.02
C ARG A 29 19.09 -4.84 5.81
N HIS A 30 19.61 -4.12 4.83
CA HIS A 30 20.54 -4.68 3.85
C HIS A 30 21.80 -5.08 4.61
N HIS A 31 21.73 -6.20 5.32
CA HIS A 31 22.93 -6.84 5.82
C HIS A 31 23.53 -7.61 4.66
N CYS A 32 24.73 -7.17 4.31
CA CYS A 32 25.69 -7.81 3.45
C CYS A 32 25.57 -9.35 3.52
N TYR A 33 25.01 -9.96 2.47
CA TYR A 33 25.06 -11.41 2.30
C TYR A 33 26.48 -11.82 1.91
N ARG A 34 27.33 -11.94 2.93
CA ARG A 34 28.57 -12.71 2.85
C ARG A 34 28.42 -13.91 3.77
N HIS A 35 28.40 -15.08 3.17
CA HIS A 35 28.64 -16.40 3.77
C HIS A 35 27.78 -16.80 4.99
N ALA A 36 26.68 -17.47 4.73
CA ALA A 36 26.25 -18.59 5.56
C ALA A 36 26.07 -19.80 4.63
N ALA A 37 26.84 -20.82 4.94
CA ALA A 37 26.97 -22.06 4.19
C ALA A 37 25.64 -22.80 4.01
N ALA A 38 25.51 -23.40 2.83
CA ALA A 38 24.87 -24.66 2.49
C ALA A 38 24.05 -25.34 3.60
N THR A 39 22.75 -25.37 3.40
CA THR A 39 21.88 -26.57 3.41
C THR A 39 20.47 -26.09 3.06
N THR A 40 19.95 -26.59 2.02
CA THR A 40 18.55 -26.82 1.68
C THR A 40 18.28 -26.50 0.20
N ASP A 41 17.54 -27.38 -0.39
CA ASP A 41 17.09 -27.47 -1.77
C ASP A 41 16.87 -26.11 -2.46
N ALA A 42 17.41 -25.97 -3.67
CA ALA A 42 17.19 -24.81 -4.52
C ALA A 42 15.67 -24.56 -4.64
N PRO A 43 15.19 -23.32 -4.45
CA PRO A 43 13.78 -23.04 -4.49
C PRO A 43 13.18 -23.49 -5.82
N THR A 44 12.09 -24.25 -5.74
CA THR A 44 11.41 -24.82 -6.88
C THR A 44 10.89 -23.74 -7.82
N GLN A 45 10.72 -24.07 -9.09
CA GLN A 45 10.29 -23.10 -10.12
C GLN A 45 8.97 -22.42 -9.76
N TRP A 46 8.02 -23.14 -9.15
CA TRP A 46 6.75 -22.58 -8.70
C TRP A 46 6.89 -21.62 -7.51
N GLN A 47 7.84 -21.86 -6.60
CA GLN A 47 8.12 -20.92 -5.48
C GLN A 47 8.64 -19.57 -5.97
N ARG A 48 9.37 -19.55 -7.11
CA ARG A 48 9.83 -18.31 -7.75
C ARG A 48 8.73 -17.62 -8.54
N ALA A 49 7.80 -18.37 -9.12
CA ALA A 49 6.72 -17.84 -9.95
C ALA A 49 5.56 -17.26 -9.12
N THR A 50 5.28 -17.83 -7.94
CA THR A 50 4.12 -17.47 -7.12
C THR A 50 4.05 -15.98 -6.76
N PRO A 51 5.09 -15.31 -6.23
CA PRO A 51 5.01 -13.89 -5.91
C PRO A 51 4.69 -13.03 -7.14
N ASN A 52 5.34 -13.33 -8.28
CA ASN A 52 5.11 -12.57 -9.50
C ASN A 52 3.67 -12.76 -10.04
N ALA A 53 3.11 -13.98 -9.92
CA ALA A 53 1.74 -14.27 -10.32
C ALA A 53 0.74 -13.51 -9.46
N LEU A 54 0.98 -13.40 -8.16
CA LEU A 54 0.13 -12.66 -7.24
C LEU A 54 0.17 -11.15 -7.52
N THR A 55 1.34 -10.59 -7.82
CA THR A 55 1.47 -9.19 -8.26
C THR A 55 0.75 -8.95 -9.59
N ALA A 56 0.87 -9.87 -10.56
CA ALA A 56 0.14 -9.78 -11.84
C ALA A 56 -1.38 -9.85 -11.64
N LEU A 57 -1.85 -10.73 -10.76
CA LEU A 57 -3.26 -10.81 -10.38
C LEU A 57 -3.76 -9.49 -9.80
N ARG A 58 -2.99 -8.86 -8.91
CA ARG A 58 -3.31 -7.55 -8.32
C ARG A 58 -3.41 -6.47 -9.40
N LEU A 59 -2.49 -6.42 -10.35
CA LEU A 59 -2.56 -5.51 -11.49
C LEU A 59 -3.82 -5.76 -12.33
N GLY A 60 -4.22 -7.02 -12.52
CA GLY A 60 -5.48 -7.38 -13.17
C GLY A 60 -6.72 -6.93 -12.39
N CYS A 61 -6.67 -6.87 -11.06
CA CYS A 61 -7.76 -6.34 -10.24
C CYS A 61 -7.99 -4.83 -10.44
N VAL A 62 -6.97 -4.06 -10.83
CA VAL A 62 -7.08 -2.59 -10.99
C VAL A 62 -8.18 -2.20 -11.98
N PRO A 63 -8.19 -2.67 -13.26
CA PRO A 63 -9.25 -2.34 -14.20
C PRO A 63 -10.60 -2.92 -13.78
N ILE A 64 -10.64 -4.07 -13.10
CA ILE A 64 -11.87 -4.69 -12.62
C ILE A 64 -12.52 -3.82 -11.54
N VAL A 65 -11.77 -3.35 -10.55
CA VAL A 65 -12.27 -2.46 -9.49
C VAL A 65 -12.77 -1.16 -10.10
N PHE A 66 -12.02 -0.55 -11.02
CA PHE A 66 -12.42 0.66 -11.71
C PHE A 66 -13.73 0.46 -12.49
N GLY A 67 -13.80 -0.56 -13.33
CA GLY A 67 -15.00 -0.88 -14.12
C GLY A 67 -16.21 -1.20 -13.25
N ALA A 68 -16.03 -1.99 -12.19
CA ALA A 68 -17.11 -2.33 -11.27
C ALA A 68 -17.68 -1.11 -10.54
N LEU A 69 -16.85 -0.14 -10.15
CA LEU A 69 -17.30 1.13 -9.56
C LEU A 69 -18.04 2.00 -10.60
N ARG A 70 -17.61 1.99 -11.85
CA ARG A 70 -18.28 2.72 -12.95
C ARG A 70 -19.61 2.08 -13.38
N CYS A 71 -19.71 0.75 -13.32
CA CYS A 71 -20.91 -0.02 -13.64
C CYS A 71 -21.86 -0.19 -12.44
N ASP A 72 -21.67 0.55 -11.35
CA ASP A 72 -22.51 0.51 -10.14
C ASP A 72 -22.60 -0.89 -9.51
N ALA A 73 -21.49 -1.64 -9.51
CA ALA A 73 -21.36 -2.97 -8.95
C ALA A 73 -20.47 -2.98 -7.67
N PRO A 74 -20.92 -2.38 -6.54
CA PRO A 74 -20.08 -2.16 -5.36
C PRO A 74 -19.62 -3.46 -4.71
N ARG A 75 -20.40 -4.54 -4.81
CA ARG A 75 -20.01 -5.85 -4.24
C ARG A 75 -18.80 -6.44 -4.97
N ILE A 76 -18.76 -6.33 -6.30
CA ILE A 76 -17.64 -6.80 -7.11
C ILE A 76 -16.41 -5.94 -6.83
N ALA A 77 -16.57 -4.61 -6.82
CA ALA A 77 -15.48 -3.69 -6.51
C ALA A 77 -14.87 -3.95 -5.12
N CYS A 78 -15.71 -4.11 -4.10
CA CYS A 78 -15.29 -4.40 -2.73
C CYS A 78 -14.59 -5.77 -2.62
N GLY A 79 -15.15 -6.81 -3.24
CA GLY A 79 -14.57 -8.15 -3.23
C GLY A 79 -13.20 -8.20 -3.92
N CYS A 80 -13.07 -7.58 -5.09
CA CYS A 80 -11.80 -7.51 -5.81
C CYS A 80 -10.76 -6.66 -5.04
N PHE A 81 -11.16 -5.52 -4.48
CA PHE A 81 -10.28 -4.67 -3.69
C PHE A 81 -9.79 -5.39 -2.42
N ALA A 82 -10.69 -6.04 -1.68
CA ALA A 82 -10.37 -6.83 -0.49
C ALA A 82 -9.44 -8.00 -0.84
N GLY A 83 -9.76 -8.77 -1.89
CA GLY A 83 -8.94 -9.87 -2.37
C GLY A 83 -7.54 -9.42 -2.75
N ALA A 84 -7.41 -8.33 -3.51
CA ALA A 84 -6.13 -7.77 -3.88
C ALA A 84 -5.31 -7.31 -2.66
N SER A 85 -5.96 -6.69 -1.67
CA SER A 85 -5.31 -6.25 -0.42
C SER A 85 -4.84 -7.42 0.44
N ILE A 86 -5.64 -8.48 0.54
CA ILE A 86 -5.28 -9.69 1.26
C ILE A 86 -4.10 -10.39 0.56
N THR A 87 -4.16 -10.49 -0.76
CA THR A 87 -3.09 -11.10 -1.57
C THR A 87 -1.75 -10.40 -1.33
N ASP A 88 -1.73 -9.05 -1.25
CA ASP A 88 -0.52 -8.28 -0.92
C ASP A 88 0.10 -8.66 0.44
N ALA A 89 -0.74 -8.87 1.46
CA ALA A 89 -0.27 -9.30 2.76
C ALA A 89 0.35 -10.71 2.71
N PHE A 90 -0.25 -11.62 1.92
CA PHE A 90 0.26 -12.98 1.73
C PHE A 90 1.54 -13.03 0.91
N ASP A 91 1.67 -12.25 -0.17
CA ASP A 91 2.89 -12.17 -0.99
C ASP A 91 4.09 -11.79 -0.14
N GLY A 92 3.96 -10.73 0.62
CA GLY A 92 5.02 -10.26 1.49
C GLY A 92 5.41 -11.29 2.57
N TYR A 93 4.46 -12.11 3.04
CA TYR A 93 4.74 -13.19 3.96
C TYR A 93 5.46 -14.36 3.27
N LEU A 94 4.97 -14.83 2.12
CA LEU A 94 5.54 -15.94 1.37
C LEU A 94 6.94 -15.62 0.84
N ALA A 95 7.14 -14.45 0.25
CA ALA A 95 8.43 -14.02 -0.26
C ALA A 95 9.51 -14.01 0.84
N ARG A 96 9.15 -13.56 2.05
CA ARG A 96 10.04 -13.60 3.22
C ARG A 96 10.33 -15.02 3.69
N ARG A 97 9.32 -15.89 3.71
CA ARG A 97 9.45 -17.26 4.18
C ARG A 97 10.30 -18.11 3.24
N TRP A 98 10.14 -17.94 1.92
CA TRP A 98 10.85 -18.72 0.92
C TRP A 98 12.17 -18.10 0.46
N ARG A 99 12.47 -16.86 0.90
CA ARG A 99 13.66 -16.09 0.48
C ARG A 99 13.79 -15.97 -1.04
N VAL A 100 12.67 -15.99 -1.75
CA VAL A 100 12.60 -15.91 -3.21
C VAL A 100 12.10 -14.53 -3.59
N GLU A 101 13.01 -13.69 -4.07
CA GLU A 101 12.66 -12.37 -4.59
C GLU A 101 13.14 -12.27 -6.04
N SER A 102 12.21 -12.00 -6.94
CA SER A 102 12.57 -11.62 -8.31
C SER A 102 12.81 -10.10 -8.36
N ARG A 103 13.76 -9.67 -9.21
CA ARG A 103 14.01 -8.24 -9.44
C ARG A 103 12.75 -7.54 -9.99
N LEU A 104 12.02 -8.24 -10.87
CA LEU A 104 10.79 -7.73 -11.46
C LEU A 104 9.67 -7.61 -10.41
N GLY A 105 9.46 -8.62 -9.56
CA GLY A 105 8.48 -8.56 -8.47
C GLY A 105 8.77 -7.43 -7.49
N ALA A 106 10.01 -7.29 -7.04
CA ALA A 106 10.42 -6.22 -6.14
C ALA A 106 10.17 -4.80 -6.70
N PHE A 107 10.18 -4.64 -8.03
CA PHE A 107 9.81 -3.40 -8.71
C PHE A 107 8.29 -3.27 -8.86
N LEU A 108 7.60 -4.33 -9.28
CA LEU A 108 6.16 -4.29 -9.58
C LEU A 108 5.28 -4.21 -8.33
N ASP A 109 5.69 -4.81 -7.20
CA ASP A 109 4.91 -4.81 -5.97
C ASP A 109 4.53 -3.40 -5.48
N PRO A 110 5.49 -2.46 -5.32
CA PRO A 110 5.15 -1.09 -4.91
C PRO A 110 4.33 -0.33 -5.96
N VAL A 111 4.47 -0.69 -7.24
CA VAL A 111 3.69 -0.07 -8.33
C VAL A 111 2.26 -0.56 -8.30
N ALA A 112 2.03 -1.87 -8.19
CA ALA A 112 0.71 -2.48 -8.17
C ALA A 112 -0.13 -1.98 -6.99
N ASP A 113 0.48 -1.88 -5.80
CA ASP A 113 -0.17 -1.37 -4.58
C ASP A 113 -0.65 0.08 -4.78
N LYS A 114 0.22 0.95 -5.28
CA LYS A 114 -0.15 2.34 -5.56
C LYS A 114 -1.20 2.48 -6.65
N LEU A 115 -1.08 1.70 -7.74
CA LEU A 115 -2.06 1.74 -8.82
C LEU A 115 -3.45 1.34 -8.34
N LEU A 116 -3.56 0.28 -7.55
CA LEU A 116 -4.84 -0.14 -6.99
C LEU A 116 -5.49 0.97 -6.16
N VAL A 117 -4.74 1.59 -5.26
CA VAL A 117 -5.22 2.67 -4.39
C VAL A 117 -5.61 3.91 -5.20
N VAL A 118 -4.72 4.38 -6.08
CA VAL A 118 -4.95 5.60 -6.86
C VAL A 118 -6.14 5.43 -7.80
N THR A 119 -6.22 4.30 -8.51
CA THR A 119 -7.33 4.03 -9.43
C THR A 119 -8.67 3.94 -8.69
N THR A 120 -8.68 3.31 -7.51
CA THR A 120 -9.88 3.24 -6.67
C THR A 120 -10.30 4.63 -6.18
N LEU A 121 -9.35 5.47 -5.72
CA LEU A 121 -9.64 6.85 -5.33
C LEU A 121 -10.22 7.66 -6.49
N VAL A 122 -9.62 7.57 -7.68
CA VAL A 122 -10.11 8.26 -8.88
C VAL A 122 -11.52 7.80 -9.24
N ALA A 123 -11.82 6.50 -9.22
CA ALA A 123 -13.15 5.98 -9.49
C ALA A 123 -14.19 6.49 -8.46
N LEU A 124 -13.83 6.56 -7.18
CA LEU A 124 -14.70 7.03 -6.11
C LEU A 124 -14.97 8.54 -6.19
N THR A 125 -14.07 9.36 -6.75
CA THR A 125 -14.33 10.80 -6.93
C THR A 125 -15.53 11.07 -7.83
N ALA A 126 -15.77 10.20 -8.80
CA ALA A 126 -16.89 10.33 -9.71
C ALA A 126 -18.24 9.89 -9.11
N SER A 127 -18.22 9.03 -8.10
CA SER A 127 -19.42 8.40 -7.53
C SER A 127 -19.77 8.85 -6.11
N THR A 128 -18.82 9.46 -5.39
CA THR A 128 -19.01 9.81 -3.97
C THR A 128 -18.61 11.26 -3.72
N PRO A 129 -19.60 12.16 -3.43
CA PRO A 129 -19.31 13.56 -3.11
C PRO A 129 -18.37 13.69 -1.92
N GLY A 130 -17.44 14.65 -2.00
CA GLY A 130 -16.49 14.97 -0.93
C GLY A 130 -15.24 14.08 -0.86
N VAL A 131 -15.08 13.08 -1.74
CA VAL A 131 -13.89 12.25 -1.85
C VAL A 131 -12.75 12.97 -2.59
N ALA A 132 -13.05 13.89 -3.49
CA ALA A 132 -12.08 14.49 -4.40
C ALA A 132 -10.89 15.15 -3.67
N LEU A 133 -11.15 16.01 -2.67
CA LEU A 133 -10.08 16.70 -1.93
C LEU A 133 -9.18 15.72 -1.14
N PRO A 134 -9.70 14.84 -0.26
CA PRO A 134 -8.84 13.88 0.44
C PRO A 134 -8.11 12.94 -0.52
N ALA A 135 -8.73 12.54 -1.64
CA ALA A 135 -8.07 11.72 -2.66
C ALA A 135 -6.87 12.45 -3.30
N ALA A 136 -7.05 13.71 -3.70
CA ALA A 136 -5.99 14.52 -4.28
C ALA A 136 -4.80 14.68 -3.31
N LEU A 137 -5.07 14.97 -2.03
CA LEU A 137 -4.04 15.10 -1.00
C LEU A 137 -3.27 13.79 -0.78
N ILE A 138 -3.98 12.66 -0.74
CA ILE A 138 -3.35 11.35 -0.59
C ILE A 138 -2.44 11.06 -1.80
N VAL A 139 -2.95 11.25 -3.03
CA VAL A 139 -2.19 10.98 -4.25
C VAL A 139 -0.96 11.89 -4.35
N ALA A 140 -1.12 13.19 -4.12
CA ALA A 140 -0.01 14.15 -4.13
C ALA A 140 1.09 13.73 -3.13
N ARG A 141 0.69 13.34 -1.92
CA ARG A 141 1.64 12.84 -0.91
C ARG A 141 2.32 11.54 -1.35
N GLU A 142 1.60 10.59 -1.95
CA GLU A 142 2.19 9.33 -2.42
C GLU A 142 3.28 9.58 -3.47
N VAL A 143 3.01 10.47 -4.42
CA VAL A 143 3.97 10.85 -5.45
C VAL A 143 5.18 11.56 -4.82
N ALA A 144 4.95 12.58 -3.99
CA ALA A 144 6.01 13.37 -3.36
C ALA A 144 6.95 12.51 -2.49
N VAL A 145 6.38 11.61 -1.65
CA VAL A 145 7.20 10.72 -0.81
C VAL A 145 7.91 9.66 -1.63
N SER A 146 7.34 9.21 -2.76
CA SER A 146 8.03 8.27 -3.64
C SER A 146 9.24 8.90 -4.29
N ALA A 147 9.11 10.12 -4.81
CA ALA A 147 10.21 10.89 -5.37
C ALA A 147 11.28 11.18 -4.31
N LEU A 148 10.87 11.55 -3.09
CA LEU A 148 11.81 11.78 -1.99
C LEU A 148 12.63 10.53 -1.66
N ARG A 149 12.00 9.36 -1.63
CA ARG A 149 12.69 8.09 -1.36
C ARG A 149 13.67 7.72 -2.44
N GLU A 150 13.30 7.94 -3.70
CA GLU A 150 14.17 7.71 -4.84
C GLU A 150 15.38 8.64 -4.77
N TYR A 151 15.16 9.93 -4.54
CA TYR A 151 16.22 10.91 -4.36
C TYR A 151 17.20 10.52 -3.24
N CYS A 152 16.72 10.10 -2.07
CA CYS A 152 17.58 9.65 -0.99
C CYS A 152 18.28 8.32 -1.30
N ALA A 153 17.63 7.45 -2.09
CA ALA A 153 18.22 6.17 -2.50
C ALA A 153 19.40 6.34 -3.44
N ASP A 154 19.31 7.25 -4.39
CA ASP A 154 20.38 7.58 -5.35
C ASP A 154 21.64 8.11 -4.65
N ARG A 155 21.45 8.73 -3.47
CA ARG A 155 22.53 9.23 -2.63
C ARG A 155 23.03 8.23 -1.59
N GLY A 156 22.56 6.97 -1.64
CA GLY A 156 22.93 5.95 -0.67
C GLY A 156 22.36 6.15 0.74
N GLN A 157 21.44 7.13 0.93
CA GLN A 157 20.89 7.52 2.23
C GLN A 157 19.44 7.05 2.41
N ARG A 158 19.13 5.81 2.03
CA ARG A 158 17.78 5.23 2.15
C ARG A 158 17.23 5.22 3.58
N ASP A 159 18.12 5.11 4.55
CA ASP A 159 17.75 5.03 5.97
C ASP A 159 17.26 6.38 6.53
N ALA A 160 17.61 7.50 5.87
CA ALA A 160 17.14 8.82 6.25
C ALA A 160 15.62 8.99 6.11
N VAL A 161 14.95 8.12 5.35
CA VAL A 161 13.50 8.20 5.03
C VAL A 161 12.79 6.91 5.47
N ALA A 162 13.12 6.40 6.66
CA ALA A 162 12.51 5.21 7.21
C ALA A 162 11.02 5.42 7.57
N VAL A 163 10.19 4.39 7.32
CA VAL A 163 8.76 4.46 7.62
C VAL A 163 8.52 4.38 9.12
N GLY A 164 8.08 5.46 9.72
CA GLY A 164 7.65 5.49 11.11
C GLY A 164 6.25 4.89 11.34
N GLY A 165 5.82 4.77 12.61
CA GLY A 165 4.51 4.25 13.00
C GLY A 165 3.34 5.02 12.38
N ALA A 166 3.46 6.33 12.22
CA ALA A 166 2.45 7.18 11.57
C ALA A 166 2.17 6.77 10.12
N GLY A 167 3.19 6.32 9.39
CA GLY A 167 3.03 5.80 8.03
C GLY A 167 2.23 4.51 7.97
N LYS A 168 2.39 3.62 8.96
CA LYS A 168 1.62 2.37 9.06
C LYS A 168 0.16 2.65 9.37
N LEU A 169 -0.11 3.52 10.33
CA LEU A 169 -1.47 3.92 10.72
C LEU A 169 -2.21 4.58 9.55
N LYS A 170 -1.54 5.49 8.82
CA LYS A 170 -2.07 6.09 7.60
C LYS A 170 -2.53 5.03 6.61
N THR A 171 -1.69 4.03 6.30
CA THR A 171 -2.01 2.99 5.31
C THR A 171 -3.18 2.13 5.77
N ALA A 172 -3.21 1.69 7.03
CA ALA A 172 -4.31 0.90 7.58
C ALA A 172 -5.64 1.67 7.53
N THR A 173 -5.65 2.94 7.95
CA THR A 173 -6.85 3.81 7.91
C THR A 173 -7.31 4.03 6.47
N GLN A 174 -6.39 4.21 5.53
CA GLN A 174 -6.69 4.41 4.11
C GLN A 174 -7.33 3.17 3.49
N MET A 175 -6.76 1.99 3.73
CA MET A 175 -7.32 0.73 3.20
C MET A 175 -8.70 0.44 3.77
N ALA A 176 -8.90 0.68 5.07
CA ALA A 176 -10.22 0.57 5.71
C ALA A 176 -11.23 1.55 5.10
N ALA A 177 -10.84 2.81 4.88
CA ALA A 177 -11.71 3.80 4.24
C ALA A 177 -12.12 3.38 2.83
N LEU A 178 -11.16 2.92 2.02
CA LEU A 178 -11.41 2.48 0.65
C LEU A 178 -12.34 1.26 0.61
N LEU A 179 -12.14 0.28 1.50
CA LEU A 179 -12.99 -0.91 1.59
C LEU A 179 -14.44 -0.54 1.93
N VAL A 180 -14.64 0.36 2.90
CA VAL A 180 -15.98 0.84 3.30
C VAL A 180 -16.64 1.63 2.18
N LEU A 181 -15.90 2.47 1.46
CA LEU A 181 -16.42 3.29 0.37
C LEU A 181 -16.72 2.47 -0.88
N THR A 182 -15.84 1.56 -1.29
CA THR A 182 -16.05 0.69 -2.46
C THR A 182 -17.25 -0.23 -2.27
N GLY A 183 -17.43 -0.76 -1.07
CA GLY A 183 -18.59 -1.59 -0.71
C GLY A 183 -19.87 -0.82 -0.42
N ARG A 184 -19.82 0.52 -0.36
CA ARG A 184 -20.92 1.40 0.07
C ARG A 184 -21.53 0.98 1.40
N LEU A 185 -20.72 0.41 2.29
CA LEU A 185 -21.17 -0.15 3.56
C LEU A 185 -21.65 0.95 4.52
N ALA A 186 -20.88 2.02 4.63
CA ALA A 186 -21.17 3.19 5.45
C ALA A 186 -20.52 4.45 4.85
N PRO A 187 -21.12 5.10 3.84
CA PRO A 187 -20.47 6.16 3.06
C PRO A 187 -19.97 7.34 3.91
N ARG A 188 -20.74 7.75 4.94
CA ARG A 188 -20.35 8.84 5.85
C ARG A 188 -19.13 8.46 6.69
N ALA A 189 -19.10 7.25 7.26
CA ALA A 189 -17.98 6.76 8.05
C ALA A 189 -16.74 6.54 7.16
N GLY A 190 -16.90 5.97 5.96
CA GLY A 190 -15.84 5.79 4.99
C GLY A 190 -15.20 7.13 4.57
N LEU A 191 -16.01 8.16 4.34
CA LEU A 191 -15.51 9.50 4.04
C LEU A 191 -14.79 10.13 5.24
N GLY A 192 -15.29 9.93 6.46
CA GLY A 192 -14.61 10.34 7.70
C GLY A 192 -13.24 9.70 7.84
N LEU A 193 -13.16 8.36 7.66
CA LEU A 193 -11.89 7.61 7.68
C LEU A 193 -10.93 8.08 6.57
N LEU A 194 -11.43 8.38 5.38
CA LEU A 194 -10.60 8.86 4.29
C LEU A 194 -9.99 10.24 4.59
N ARG A 195 -10.75 11.14 5.21
CA ARG A 195 -10.27 12.45 5.66
C ARG A 195 -9.19 12.32 6.75
N VAL A 196 -9.41 11.44 7.73
CA VAL A 196 -8.42 11.12 8.76
C VAL A 196 -7.14 10.55 8.12
N SER A 197 -7.29 9.62 7.16
CA SER A 197 -6.15 9.08 6.41
C SER A 197 -5.40 10.16 5.64
N ALA A 198 -6.09 11.11 5.01
CA ALA A 198 -5.46 12.24 4.32
C ALA A 198 -4.66 13.13 5.29
N ALA A 199 -5.21 13.45 6.46
CA ALA A 199 -4.49 14.19 7.48
C ALA A 199 -3.24 13.46 7.98
N LEU A 200 -3.36 12.16 8.27
CA LEU A 200 -2.23 11.30 8.64
C LEU A 200 -1.18 11.19 7.50
N ALA A 201 -1.64 11.18 6.25
CA ALA A 201 -0.76 11.18 5.10
C ALA A 201 0.08 12.45 5.02
N LEU A 202 -0.54 13.62 5.16
CA LEU A 202 0.17 14.90 5.17
C LEU A 202 1.14 14.99 6.36
N TYR A 203 0.68 14.65 7.56
CA TYR A 203 1.53 14.64 8.76
C TYR A 203 2.76 13.74 8.59
N SER A 204 2.55 12.47 8.18
CA SER A 204 3.66 11.54 7.95
C SER A 204 4.56 11.96 6.80
N GLY A 205 4.02 12.60 5.78
CA GLY A 205 4.79 13.19 4.68
C GLY A 205 5.70 14.32 5.16
N ALA A 206 5.14 15.28 5.91
CA ALA A 206 5.89 16.39 6.48
C ALA A 206 7.06 15.92 7.37
N LEU A 207 6.83 14.89 8.21
CA LEU A 207 7.89 14.28 9.01
C LEU A 207 9.02 13.69 8.15
N LEU A 208 8.67 12.98 7.06
CA LEU A 208 9.67 12.40 6.17
C LEU A 208 10.49 13.47 5.44
N PHE A 209 9.86 14.55 4.99
CA PHE A 209 10.58 15.69 4.40
C PHE A 209 11.48 16.39 5.43
N ALA A 210 11.02 16.54 6.68
CA ALA A 210 11.84 17.08 7.76
C ALA A 210 13.08 16.22 8.05
N GLN A 211 12.92 14.89 8.04
CA GLN A 211 14.03 13.94 8.21
C GLN A 211 15.03 13.97 7.05
N ALA A 212 14.56 14.26 5.84
CA ALA A 212 15.40 14.33 4.65
C ALA A 212 16.17 15.66 4.50
N ARG A 213 15.87 16.69 5.32
CA ARG A 213 16.58 18.00 5.25
C ARG A 213 18.11 17.91 5.22
N PRO A 214 18.78 17.08 6.07
CA PRO A 214 20.24 16.99 6.01
C PRO A 214 20.77 16.41 4.69
N VAL A 215 19.97 15.58 3.99
CA VAL A 215 20.34 15.02 2.69
C VAL A 215 20.38 16.12 1.62
N PHE A 216 19.43 17.05 1.66
CA PHE A 216 19.40 18.21 0.75
C PHE A 216 20.55 19.18 1.04
N ALA A 217 20.79 19.49 2.32
CA ALA A 217 21.87 20.39 2.71
C ALA A 217 23.26 19.85 2.32
N ALA A 218 23.49 18.54 2.42
CA ALA A 218 24.74 17.92 1.99
C ALA A 218 24.93 17.96 0.46
N SER A 219 23.83 17.94 -0.30
CA SER A 219 23.88 18.04 -1.77
C SER A 219 24.26 19.44 -2.25
N ASP A 220 23.83 20.48 -1.56
CA ASP A 220 24.12 21.88 -1.92
C ASP A 220 25.57 22.26 -1.54
N ALA A 221 26.21 21.52 -0.62
CA ALA A 221 27.58 21.75 -0.19
C ALA A 221 28.65 21.02 -1.03
N ALA A 222 28.26 20.11 -1.94
CA ALA A 222 29.18 19.41 -2.83
C ALA A 222 29.39 20.26 -4.08
N PRO A 223 30.60 20.87 -4.31
CA PRO A 223 30.90 21.55 -5.56
C PRO A 223 30.90 20.54 -6.71
N GLY A 224 30.24 20.91 -7.82
CA GLY A 224 30.17 20.14 -9.06
C GLY A 224 31.53 20.02 -9.76
#